data_f33a30e40b3affa91ac0b88346c53b83
#
_entry.id   f33a30e40b3affa91ac0b88346c53b83
#
_cell.length_a   1.000
_cell.length_b   1.000
_cell.length_c   1.000
_cell.angle_alpha   90.00
_cell.angle_beta   90.00
_cell.angle_gamma   90.00
#
_symmetry.space_group_name_H-M   'P 1'
#
loop_
_entity.id
_entity.type
_entity.pdbx_description
1 polymer ?
#
loop_
_entity_poly.entity_id
_entity_poly.type
_entity_poly.pdbx_seq_one_letter_code
_entity_poly.pdbx_strand_id
1 'polypeptide(L)'
;GRAEGRRSRRARKEFVVKVRMPNLLYLEMSRRFRLMAIMTPVDEERTWVFARYYADVPFGRLAAWIGGRFEYGLVQKQDRRILDTLPSGRLELDDYAYGTVDAGSRLWFEKRDRLRRASR
;
A
#
# COMPACT_ATOMS: atom_id res chain seq x y z
N GLY A 1 -41.36 18.53 19.09
CA GLY A 1 -39.92 18.80 19.07
C GLY A 1 -39.22 17.78 18.22
N ARG A 2 -38.79 18.15 17.02
CA ARG A 2 -37.94 17.31 16.15
C ARG A 2 -36.51 17.38 16.69
N ALA A 3 -36.00 16.27 17.18
CA ALA A 3 -34.57 16.09 17.46
C ALA A 3 -33.87 15.82 16.12
N GLU A 4 -33.31 16.83 15.51
CA GLU A 4 -32.38 16.67 14.38
C GLU A 4 -31.08 16.06 14.88
N GLY A 5 -30.89 14.81 14.53
CA GLY A 5 -29.68 14.08 14.79
C GLY A 5 -28.51 14.74 14.07
N ARG A 6 -27.64 15.37 14.84
CA ARG A 6 -26.34 15.89 14.41
C ARG A 6 -25.48 14.71 13.94
N ARG A 7 -25.57 14.37 12.66
CA ARG A 7 -24.61 13.43 12.04
C ARG A 7 -23.24 14.06 12.13
N SER A 8 -22.45 13.55 13.06
CA SER A 8 -21.02 13.81 13.15
C SER A 8 -20.39 13.46 11.80
N ARG A 9 -20.01 14.47 11.03
CA ARG A 9 -19.08 14.31 9.91
C ARG A 9 -17.73 13.93 10.48
N ARG A 10 -17.52 12.64 10.73
CA ARG A 10 -16.18 12.10 10.94
C ARG A 10 -15.39 12.46 9.69
N ALA A 11 -14.42 13.36 9.84
CA ALA A 11 -13.48 13.68 8.78
C ALA A 11 -12.89 12.37 8.27
N ARG A 12 -13.26 12.00 7.05
CA ARG A 12 -12.70 10.84 6.36
C ARG A 12 -11.22 11.14 6.21
N LYS A 13 -10.37 10.42 6.91
CA LYS A 13 -8.93 10.48 6.69
C LYS A 13 -8.71 9.95 5.27
N GLU A 14 -8.42 10.84 4.35
CA GLU A 14 -8.09 10.46 2.98
C GLU A 14 -6.66 9.90 2.99
N PHE A 15 -6.54 8.63 2.72
CA PHE A 15 -5.28 8.01 2.36
C PHE A 15 -5.03 8.28 0.88
N VAL A 16 -3.89 8.88 0.57
CA VAL A 16 -3.48 9.05 -0.82
C VAL A 16 -2.44 8.00 -1.15
N VAL A 17 -2.80 7.13 -2.08
CA VAL A 17 -1.89 6.11 -2.61
C VAL A 17 -1.50 6.49 -4.03
N LYS A 18 -0.21 6.67 -4.27
CA LYS A 18 0.34 6.92 -5.60
C LYS A 18 1.23 5.76 -5.99
N VAL A 19 0.97 5.18 -7.13
CA VAL A 19 1.79 4.10 -7.69
C VAL A 19 2.48 4.60 -8.94
N ARG A 20 3.81 4.49 -8.96
CA ARG A 20 4.61 4.79 -10.14
C ARG A 20 5.23 3.50 -10.66
N MET A 21 4.91 3.21 -11.91
CA MET A 21 5.48 2.04 -12.58
C MET A 21 7.01 2.13 -12.68
N PRO A 22 7.71 1.01 -12.60
CA PRO A 22 7.15 -0.34 -12.46
C PRO A 22 6.86 -0.76 -11.02
N ASN A 23 7.47 -0.16 -9.99
CA ASN A 23 7.59 -0.78 -8.68
C ASN A 23 7.59 0.20 -7.48
N LEU A 24 7.27 1.47 -7.71
CA LEU A 24 7.26 2.47 -6.64
C LEU A 24 5.85 2.70 -6.12
N LEU A 25 5.68 2.50 -4.81
CA LEU A 25 4.49 2.85 -4.05
C LEU A 25 4.80 4.05 -3.14
N TYR A 26 3.92 5.04 -3.18
CA TYR A 26 3.97 6.18 -2.28
C TYR A 26 2.64 6.33 -1.56
N LEU A 27 2.68 6.32 -0.23
CA LEU A 27 1.51 6.36 0.63
C LEU A 27 1.58 7.59 1.55
N GLU A 28 0.61 8.48 1.43
CA GLU A 28 0.39 9.58 2.36
C GLU A 28 -0.65 9.16 3.41
N MET A 29 -0.21 8.80 4.60
CA MET A 29 -1.08 8.42 5.71
C MET A 29 -1.58 9.65 6.48
N SER A 30 -0.80 10.72 6.46
CA SER A 30 -1.16 12.04 6.99
C SER A 30 -0.22 13.11 6.41
N ARG A 31 -0.51 14.39 6.67
CA ARG A 31 0.40 15.48 6.29
C ARG A 31 1.82 15.34 6.84
N ARG A 32 1.96 14.67 7.99
CA ARG A 32 3.23 14.51 8.70
C ARG A 32 3.85 13.13 8.59
N PHE A 33 3.12 12.16 8.04
CA PHE A 33 3.61 10.80 7.95
C PHE A 33 3.37 10.21 6.57
N ARG A 34 4.46 9.81 5.92
CA ARG A 34 4.49 9.30 4.55
C ARG A 34 5.35 8.06 4.49
N LEU A 35 4.99 7.15 3.61
CA LEU A 35 5.74 5.94 3.31
C LEU A 35 6.07 5.90 1.83
N MET A 36 7.30 5.57 1.51
CA MET A 36 7.71 5.19 0.17
C MET A 36 8.19 3.75 0.20
N ALA A 37 7.65 2.91 -0.66
CA ALA A 37 8.08 1.53 -0.81
C ALA A 37 8.48 1.24 -2.25
N ILE A 38 9.57 0.51 -2.42
CA ILE A 38 10.06 0.04 -3.71
C ILE A 38 10.06 -1.49 -3.66
N MET A 39 9.36 -2.11 -4.60
CA MET A 39 9.28 -3.56 -4.72
C MET A 39 10.15 -4.01 -5.88
N THR A 40 11.22 -4.72 -5.58
CA THR A 40 12.19 -5.19 -6.57
C THR A 40 12.09 -6.72 -6.68
N PRO A 41 11.54 -7.25 -7.77
CA PRO A 41 11.53 -8.69 -8.02
C PRO A 41 12.95 -9.23 -8.08
N VAL A 42 13.21 -10.31 -7.35
CA VAL A 42 14.48 -11.05 -7.38
C VAL A 42 14.36 -12.24 -8.32
N ASP A 43 13.24 -12.95 -8.20
CA ASP A 43 12.89 -14.08 -9.06
C ASP A 43 11.35 -14.22 -9.11
N GLU A 44 10.84 -15.33 -9.63
CA GLU A 44 9.41 -15.57 -9.80
C GLU A 44 8.64 -15.70 -8.47
N GLU A 45 9.34 -16.03 -7.38
CA GLU A 45 8.72 -16.28 -6.07
C GLU A 45 9.12 -15.24 -5.02
N ARG A 46 10.19 -14.47 -5.26
CA ARG A 46 10.75 -13.55 -4.26
C ARG A 46 10.80 -12.13 -4.75
N THR A 47 10.40 -11.22 -3.88
CA THR A 47 10.46 -9.77 -4.09
C THR A 47 11.10 -9.12 -2.87
N TRP A 48 12.08 -8.28 -3.10
CA TRP A 48 12.61 -7.41 -2.07
C TRP A 48 11.75 -6.16 -1.97
N VAL A 49 11.43 -5.78 -0.73
CA VAL A 49 10.68 -4.56 -0.44
C VAL A 49 11.56 -3.63 0.38
N PHE A 50 11.86 -2.47 -0.18
CA PHE A 50 12.54 -1.40 0.52
C PHE A 50 11.51 -0.36 0.92
N ALA A 51 11.36 -0.11 2.22
CA ALA A 51 10.44 0.87 2.74
C ALA A 51 11.20 2.02 3.42
N ARG A 52 10.78 3.25 3.14
CA ARG A 52 11.29 4.45 3.79
C ARG A 52 10.15 5.28 4.35
N TYR A 53 10.24 5.55 5.64
CA TYR A 53 9.28 6.36 6.37
C TYR A 53 9.78 7.79 6.46
N TYR A 54 8.87 8.73 6.28
CA TYR A 54 9.10 10.16 6.47
C TYR A 54 8.12 10.64 7.55
N ALA A 55 8.66 11.18 8.62
CA ALA A 55 7.88 11.74 9.70
C ALA A 55 8.33 13.18 9.96
N ASP A 56 7.39 14.13 9.80
CA ASP A 56 7.59 15.53 10.14
C ASP A 56 6.98 15.80 11.52
N VAL A 57 7.69 15.33 12.53
CA VAL A 57 7.30 15.46 13.94
C VAL A 57 8.54 15.76 14.80
N PRO A 58 8.39 16.44 15.95
CA PRO A 58 9.46 16.56 16.91
C PRO A 58 10.02 15.18 17.25
N PHE A 59 11.35 15.07 17.32
CA PHE A 59 12.03 13.77 17.50
C PHE A 59 11.75 12.74 16.40
N GLY A 60 11.52 13.19 15.16
CA GLY A 60 11.13 12.34 14.02
C GLY A 60 12.01 11.10 13.80
N ARG A 61 13.33 11.19 14.10
CA ARG A 61 14.23 10.02 14.01
C ARG A 61 13.86 8.92 15.01
N LEU A 62 13.54 9.29 16.24
CA LEU A 62 13.13 8.34 17.29
C LEU A 62 11.74 7.77 16.97
N ALA A 63 10.81 8.63 16.57
CA ALA A 63 9.47 8.20 16.16
C ALA A 63 9.51 7.26 14.95
N ALA A 64 10.37 7.53 13.98
CA ALA A 64 10.56 6.67 12.81
C ALA A 64 11.19 5.32 13.21
N TRP A 65 12.13 5.30 14.13
CA TRP A 65 12.75 4.09 14.63
C TRP A 65 11.74 3.19 15.38
N ILE A 66 10.96 3.78 16.29
CA ILE A 66 9.92 3.08 17.05
C ILE A 66 8.83 2.56 16.09
N GLY A 67 8.33 3.42 15.19
CA GLY A 67 7.31 3.06 14.21
C GLY A 67 7.77 1.96 13.27
N GLY A 68 9.01 2.01 12.79
CA GLY A 68 9.60 0.98 11.95
C GLY A 68 9.73 -0.37 12.65
N ARG A 69 10.12 -0.38 13.92
CA ARG A 69 10.16 -1.62 14.70
C ARG A 69 8.77 -2.21 14.95
N PHE A 70 7.80 -1.36 15.23
CA PHE A 70 6.42 -1.80 15.41
C PHE A 70 5.85 -2.39 14.12
N GLU A 71 6.04 -1.72 13.02
CA GLU A 71 5.57 -2.19 11.73
C GLU A 71 6.26 -3.49 11.32
N TYR A 72 7.59 -3.56 11.39
CA TYR A 72 8.32 -4.80 11.08
C TYR A 72 7.93 -5.95 12.00
N GLY A 73 7.76 -5.68 13.30
CA GLY A 73 7.45 -6.70 14.29
C GLY A 73 6.02 -7.22 14.25
N LEU A 74 5.05 -6.38 13.90
CA LEU A 74 3.63 -6.71 14.00
C LEU A 74 2.95 -6.73 12.63
N VAL A 75 2.99 -5.62 11.89
CA VAL A 75 2.22 -5.47 10.64
C VAL A 75 2.76 -6.39 9.57
N GLN A 76 4.06 -6.39 9.33
CA GLN A 76 4.65 -7.24 8.30
C GLN A 76 4.52 -8.74 8.59
N LYS A 77 4.51 -9.14 9.86
CA LYS A 77 4.25 -10.54 10.21
C LYS A 77 2.81 -10.96 9.92
N GLN A 78 1.85 -10.06 10.14
CA GLN A 78 0.45 -10.31 9.79
C GLN A 78 0.27 -10.39 8.28
N ASP A 79 0.82 -9.43 7.55
CA ASP A 79 0.75 -9.39 6.09
C ASP A 79 1.42 -10.62 5.47
N ARG A 80 2.57 -11.03 5.98
CA ARG A 80 3.26 -12.24 5.52
C ARG A 80 2.42 -13.49 5.70
N ARG A 81 1.73 -13.65 6.83
CA ARG A 81 0.82 -14.80 7.04
C ARG A 81 -0.28 -14.87 5.99
N ILE A 82 -0.82 -13.72 5.58
CA ILE A 82 -1.83 -13.65 4.51
C ILE A 82 -1.20 -14.00 3.17
N LEU A 83 -0.03 -13.43 2.86
CA LEU A 83 0.68 -13.70 1.62
C LEU A 83 1.10 -15.17 1.49
N ASP A 84 1.52 -15.81 2.58
CA ASP A 84 1.89 -17.23 2.60
C ASP A 84 0.69 -18.17 2.31
N THR A 85 -0.55 -17.67 2.39
CA THR A 85 -1.77 -18.41 2.02
C THR A 85 -2.15 -18.26 0.55
N LEU A 86 -1.54 -17.32 -0.16
CA LEU A 86 -1.82 -17.13 -1.57
C LEU A 86 -1.12 -18.18 -2.42
N PRO A 87 -1.75 -18.62 -3.53
CA PRO A 87 -1.08 -19.53 -4.45
C PRO A 87 0.20 -18.89 -5.00
N SER A 88 1.26 -19.69 -5.07
CA SER A 88 2.50 -19.29 -5.71
C SER A 88 2.31 -19.17 -7.21
N GLY A 89 2.98 -18.20 -7.82
CA GLY A 89 2.97 -18.00 -9.26
C GLY A 89 2.48 -16.63 -9.68
N ARG A 90 2.38 -16.45 -10.99
CA ARG A 90 1.98 -15.19 -11.60
C ARG A 90 0.47 -15.04 -11.54
N LEU A 91 0.02 -14.03 -10.82
CA LEU A 91 -1.39 -13.67 -10.76
C LEU A 91 -1.75 -12.70 -11.89
N GLU A 92 -2.87 -12.97 -12.54
CA GLU A 92 -3.43 -12.13 -13.59
C GLU A 92 -4.62 -11.32 -13.05
N LEU A 93 -5.12 -10.37 -13.83
CA LEU A 93 -6.19 -9.47 -13.41
C LEU A 93 -7.45 -10.23 -12.97
N ASP A 94 -7.77 -11.32 -13.66
CA ASP A 94 -8.99 -12.11 -13.44
C ASP A 94 -8.90 -13.05 -12.23
N ASP A 95 -7.69 -13.22 -11.65
CA ASP A 95 -7.48 -14.04 -10.45
C ASP A 95 -7.96 -13.35 -9.16
N TYR A 96 -8.32 -12.08 -9.25
CA TYR A 96 -8.70 -11.27 -8.09
C TYR A 96 -10.18 -10.88 -8.10
N ALA A 97 -10.80 -10.97 -6.93
CA ALA A 97 -12.09 -10.34 -6.67
C ALA A 97 -11.89 -8.89 -6.24
N TYR A 98 -12.18 -7.93 -7.12
CA TYR A 98 -12.01 -6.52 -6.84
C TYR A 98 -13.24 -5.90 -6.17
N GLY A 99 -13.02 -5.24 -5.04
CA GLY A 99 -13.99 -4.35 -4.42
C GLY A 99 -13.79 -2.88 -4.87
N THR A 100 -14.67 -2.00 -4.39
CA THR A 100 -14.58 -0.56 -4.68
C THR A 100 -13.32 0.10 -4.14
N VAL A 101 -12.69 -0.49 -3.11
CA VAL A 101 -11.45 -0.01 -2.50
C VAL A 101 -10.19 -0.40 -3.29
N ASP A 102 -10.32 -1.34 -4.22
CA ASP A 102 -9.20 -1.93 -4.97
C ASP A 102 -8.95 -1.23 -6.33
N ALA A 103 -9.56 -0.08 -6.55
CA ALA A 103 -9.44 0.66 -7.82
C ALA A 103 -7.97 0.93 -8.21
N GLY A 104 -7.10 1.21 -7.23
CA GLY A 104 -5.68 1.43 -7.45
C GLY A 104 -4.95 0.19 -7.98
N SER A 105 -5.22 -0.97 -7.40
CA SER A 105 -4.65 -2.26 -7.81
C SER A 105 -5.09 -2.63 -9.21
N ARG A 106 -6.38 -2.47 -9.51
CA ARG A 106 -6.93 -2.71 -10.85
C ARG A 106 -6.28 -1.84 -11.91
N LEU A 107 -6.16 -0.54 -11.67
CA LEU A 107 -5.49 0.40 -12.58
C LEU A 107 -4.02 0.01 -12.81
N TRP A 108 -3.34 -0.49 -11.78
CA TRP A 108 -1.96 -0.95 -11.90
C TRP A 108 -1.86 -2.13 -12.87
N PHE A 109 -2.71 -3.16 -12.71
CA PHE A 109 -2.74 -4.32 -13.60
C PHE A 109 -3.06 -3.94 -15.05
N GLU A 110 -4.07 -3.10 -15.26
CA GLU A 110 -4.45 -2.61 -16.58
C GLU A 110 -3.29 -1.87 -17.27
N LYS A 111 -2.58 -1.02 -16.52
CA LYS A 111 -1.42 -0.30 -17.04
C LYS A 111 -0.25 -1.23 -17.35
N ARG A 112 0.03 -2.20 -16.48
CA ARG A 112 1.05 -3.24 -16.71
C ARG A 112 0.78 -3.97 -18.01
N ASP A 113 -0.43 -4.43 -18.22
CA ASP A 113 -0.80 -5.24 -19.40
C ASP A 113 -0.77 -4.41 -20.68
N ARG A 114 -1.09 -3.12 -20.59
CA ARG A 114 -0.93 -2.18 -21.71
C ARG A 114 0.54 -2.02 -22.10
N LEU A 115 1.42 -1.85 -21.13
CA LEU A 115 2.87 -1.72 -21.38
C LEU A 115 3.45 -3.00 -21.99
N ARG A 116 3.03 -4.17 -21.52
CA ARG A 116 3.46 -5.45 -22.09
C ARG A 116 3.03 -5.64 -23.54
N ARG A 117 1.82 -5.19 -23.89
CA ARG A 117 1.34 -5.25 -25.27
C ARG A 117 2.11 -4.30 -26.19
N ALA A 118 2.52 -3.15 -25.68
CA ALA A 118 3.29 -2.16 -26.45
C ALA A 118 4.77 -2.56 -26.66
N SER A 119 5.28 -3.52 -25.88
CA SER A 119 6.68 -4.00 -25.99
C SER A 119 6.85 -5.26 -26.83
N ARG A 120 5.76 -5.80 -27.36
CA ARG A 120 5.72 -6.92 -28.33
C ARG A 120 5.60 -6.41 -29.76
#